data_41516827556ce06ec5f79c02dae8357a
#
_entry.id   41516827556ce06ec5f79c02dae8357a
#
_cell.length_a   1.000
_cell.length_b   1.000
_cell.length_c   1.000
_cell.angle_alpha   90.00
_cell.angle_beta   90.00
_cell.angle_gamma   90.00
#
_symmetry.space_group_name_H-M   'P 1'
#
loop_
_entity.id
_entity.type
_entity.pdbx_description
1 polymer ?
#
loop_
_entity_poly.entity_id
_entity_poly.type
_entity_poly.pdbx_seq_one_letter_code
_entity_poly.pdbx_strand_id
1 'polypeptide(L)'
;MSISRILNFLLLTVFLSAACNNGDPVPPADIPEPEERPETEGMFLGGDISVLQSYEDKKVPYYDAEGRQIPDVLKYMKSEEVGWNAQRVRLFVDPKRANPDGGTDAQVCQDIDYVVRLCKRIKDEGFALMLDFHYSDTWADPSNQWIPAQWASLNETELYDKVYTYTKECLLRLVDAGAAPDFIQPGNEVSYGMLWSAEVNRNSRVNRCYSDSPAENWNRFIGFLQQASKACREVCPKAQIIIHTERSGEPQTLKDIYSRLSSVDYDIIGLSYYPIWHNSLSVLSQSLYLLADEFPDKKVQIVETAYHYQWQPPLGQGTIYDFSSQWPVSPEGQAAFAKDLIKELKKHQNVNGLYWWFPEENGNGPDCSVLTGWVNRGLWDNESHRALPALYVLKEFI
;
A
#
# COMPACT_ATOMS: atom_id res chain seq x y z
N MET A 1 -3.17 -59.07 18.81
CA MET A 1 -2.09 -59.49 17.90
C MET A 1 -1.92 -58.36 16.88
N SER A 2 -1.10 -57.43 17.21
CA SER A 2 0.26 -57.07 16.86
C SER A 2 0.67 -57.40 15.43
N ILE A 3 1.06 -56.38 14.67
CA ILE A 3 2.42 -56.24 14.10
C ILE A 3 2.58 -54.84 13.53
N SER A 4 3.50 -54.12 14.17
CA SER A 4 4.17 -52.88 13.77
C SER A 4 4.97 -53.10 12.48
N ARG A 5 4.95 -52.12 11.55
CA ARG A 5 5.99 -52.01 10.51
C ARG A 5 6.63 -50.65 10.60
N ILE A 6 7.84 -50.67 11.10
CA ILE A 6 8.84 -49.60 11.06
C ILE A 6 9.38 -49.52 9.63
N LEU A 7 9.31 -48.36 9.01
CA LEU A 7 9.98 -48.06 7.74
C LEU A 7 11.18 -47.16 8.02
N ASN A 8 12.36 -47.72 7.90
CA ASN A 8 13.65 -47.01 7.95
C ASN A 8 13.82 -46.14 6.70
N PHE A 9 14.02 -44.84 6.90
CA PHE A 9 14.56 -43.96 5.86
C PHE A 9 16.09 -43.86 6.06
N LEU A 10 16.81 -44.35 5.05
CA LEU A 10 18.24 -44.16 4.90
C LEU A 10 18.56 -42.72 4.58
N LEU A 11 19.30 -42.03 5.44
CA LEU A 11 19.94 -40.74 5.15
C LEU A 11 21.20 -41.03 4.30
N LEU A 12 21.18 -40.57 3.05
CA LEU A 12 22.37 -40.52 2.20
C LEU A 12 23.04 -39.17 2.42
N THR A 13 24.08 -39.12 3.22
CA THR A 13 24.96 -37.94 3.39
C THR A 13 25.95 -37.88 2.23
N VAL A 14 25.74 -36.93 1.34
CA VAL A 14 26.73 -36.59 0.33
C VAL A 14 27.64 -35.49 0.91
N PHE A 15 28.90 -35.86 1.19
CA PHE A 15 29.95 -34.89 1.49
C PHE A 15 30.41 -34.23 0.18
N LEU A 16 30.05 -32.98 0.01
CA LEU A 16 30.72 -32.09 -0.96
C LEU A 16 31.80 -31.32 -0.21
N SER A 17 33.05 -31.62 -0.50
CA SER A 17 34.19 -30.85 -0.10
C SER A 17 34.20 -29.53 -0.89
N ALA A 18 33.81 -28.43 -0.24
CA ALA A 18 34.00 -27.08 -0.77
C ALA A 18 35.42 -26.63 -0.42
N ALA A 19 36.22 -26.40 -1.43
CA ALA A 19 37.52 -25.72 -1.32
C ALA A 19 37.27 -24.27 -0.87
N CYS A 20 37.80 -23.90 0.30
CA CYS A 20 37.84 -22.53 0.79
C CYS A 20 38.76 -21.71 -0.13
N ASN A 21 38.19 -20.84 -0.91
CA ASN A 21 38.92 -19.75 -1.55
C ASN A 21 38.83 -18.54 -0.58
N ASN A 22 39.92 -18.26 0.14
CA ASN A 22 40.06 -17.06 0.94
C ASN A 22 40.23 -15.86 -0.02
N GLY A 23 39.10 -15.29 -0.48
CA GLY A 23 39.09 -13.95 -1.02
C GLY A 23 38.91 -12.98 0.12
N ASP A 24 39.81 -12.00 0.25
CA ASP A 24 39.65 -10.90 1.19
C ASP A 24 38.30 -10.24 0.99
N PRO A 25 37.63 -9.79 2.06
CA PRO A 25 36.37 -9.09 1.96
C PRO A 25 36.59 -7.80 1.16
N VAL A 26 35.91 -7.70 0.02
CA VAL A 26 35.86 -6.45 -0.76
C VAL A 26 35.30 -5.38 0.20
N PRO A 27 36.03 -4.27 0.42
CA PRO A 27 35.52 -3.18 1.26
C PRO A 27 34.20 -2.68 0.65
N PRO A 28 33.22 -2.30 1.47
CA PRO A 28 31.98 -1.72 0.98
C PRO A 28 32.34 -0.53 0.09
N ALA A 29 31.77 -0.47 -1.12
CA ALA A 29 31.94 0.67 -1.99
C ALA A 29 31.60 1.95 -1.20
N ASP A 30 32.48 2.96 -1.28
CA ASP A 30 32.20 4.28 -0.70
C ASP A 30 30.88 4.78 -1.31
N ILE A 31 29.80 4.71 -0.51
CA ILE A 31 28.54 5.32 -0.85
C ILE A 31 28.76 6.83 -0.69
N PRO A 32 28.64 7.62 -1.77
CA PRO A 32 28.81 9.07 -1.65
C PRO A 32 27.83 9.61 -0.61
N GLU A 33 28.29 10.52 0.24
CA GLU A 33 27.38 11.22 1.16
C GLU A 33 26.28 11.90 0.32
N PRO A 34 25.00 11.76 0.73
CA PRO A 34 23.89 12.31 -0.03
C PRO A 34 24.03 13.83 -0.10
N GLU A 35 23.98 14.40 -1.30
CA GLU A 35 23.84 15.84 -1.50
C GLU A 35 22.58 16.33 -0.75
N GLU A 36 22.69 17.51 -0.08
CA GLU A 36 21.56 18.10 0.63
C GLU A 36 20.34 18.23 -0.32
N ARG A 37 19.21 17.74 0.13
CA ARG A 37 17.97 17.76 -0.62
C ARG A 37 17.52 19.23 -0.81
N PRO A 38 17.22 19.69 -2.04
CA PRO A 38 16.60 21.00 -2.23
C PRO A 38 15.23 21.06 -1.51
N GLU A 39 14.84 22.26 -1.11
CA GLU A 39 13.66 22.54 -0.29
C GLU A 39 12.42 21.72 -0.62
N THR A 40 11.59 21.45 0.36
CA THR A 40 10.44 20.53 0.46
C THR A 40 9.29 20.74 -0.55
N GLU A 41 9.51 21.48 -1.63
CA GLU A 41 8.54 21.64 -2.70
C GLU A 41 8.24 20.30 -3.36
N GLY A 42 6.97 19.83 -3.21
CA GLY A 42 6.51 18.59 -3.80
C GLY A 42 6.71 17.33 -2.94
N MET A 43 6.95 17.46 -1.66
CA MET A 43 6.91 16.34 -0.69
C MET A 43 5.51 16.17 -0.13
N PHE A 44 5.06 14.91 -0.02
CA PHE A 44 3.70 14.57 0.40
C PHE A 44 3.71 13.63 1.59
N LEU A 45 3.10 14.04 2.69
CA LEU A 45 2.92 13.25 3.89
C LEU A 45 1.43 13.08 4.17
N GLY A 46 0.99 11.85 4.36
CA GLY A 46 -0.41 11.58 4.64
C GLY A 46 -0.67 10.17 5.11
N GLY A 47 -1.90 9.74 4.94
CA GLY A 47 -2.32 8.37 5.23
C GLY A 47 -3.53 7.94 4.41
N ASP A 48 -3.80 6.64 4.39
CA ASP A 48 -5.05 6.10 3.88
C ASP A 48 -6.10 6.19 4.98
N ILE A 49 -6.99 7.18 4.86
CA ILE A 49 -8.04 7.49 5.84
C ILE A 49 -9.44 7.06 5.39
N SER A 50 -9.50 6.02 4.60
CA SER A 50 -10.71 5.62 3.87
C SER A 50 -11.90 5.24 4.75
N VAL A 51 -11.70 4.92 6.03
CA VAL A 51 -12.80 4.60 6.96
C VAL A 51 -13.12 5.73 7.95
N LEU A 52 -12.41 6.86 7.90
CA LEU A 52 -12.60 7.98 8.84
C LEU A 52 -14.07 8.41 8.94
N GLN A 53 -14.76 8.58 7.78
CA GLN A 53 -16.16 8.98 7.78
C GLN A 53 -17.07 7.97 8.49
N SER A 54 -16.79 6.67 8.36
CA SER A 54 -17.55 5.62 9.08
C SER A 54 -17.35 5.70 10.61
N TYR A 55 -16.16 6.08 11.05
CA TYR A 55 -15.86 6.28 12.47
C TYR A 55 -16.59 7.52 13.01
N GLU A 56 -16.54 8.62 12.27
CA GLU A 56 -17.24 9.86 12.63
C GLU A 56 -18.75 9.67 12.67
N ASP A 57 -19.36 8.96 11.70
CA ASP A 57 -20.79 8.63 11.67
C ASP A 57 -21.20 7.81 12.91
N LYS A 58 -20.31 6.99 13.44
CA LYS A 58 -20.48 6.25 14.70
C LYS A 58 -20.10 7.05 15.93
N LYS A 59 -19.67 8.31 15.78
CA LYS A 59 -19.24 9.21 16.85
C LYS A 59 -18.09 8.64 17.68
N VAL A 60 -17.14 7.99 17.03
CA VAL A 60 -15.93 7.48 17.66
C VAL A 60 -15.08 8.68 18.11
N PRO A 61 -14.69 8.75 19.39
CA PRO A 61 -13.91 9.86 19.90
C PRO A 61 -12.43 9.73 19.51
N TYR A 62 -11.79 10.86 19.27
CA TYR A 62 -10.36 10.99 19.11
C TYR A 62 -9.82 12.02 20.10
N TYR A 63 -8.66 11.76 20.68
CA TYR A 63 -8.00 12.67 21.61
C TYR A 63 -6.54 12.90 21.17
N ASP A 64 -6.02 14.08 21.43
CA ASP A 64 -4.60 14.35 21.28
C ASP A 64 -3.76 13.62 22.37
N ALA A 65 -2.45 13.81 22.36
CA ALA A 65 -1.54 13.15 23.31
C ALA A 65 -1.84 13.57 24.77
N GLU A 66 -2.32 14.80 25.01
CA GLU A 66 -2.68 15.32 26.33
C GLU A 66 -4.09 14.90 26.77
N GLY A 67 -4.88 14.25 25.91
CA GLY A 67 -6.24 13.80 26.19
C GLY A 67 -7.30 14.88 25.97
N ARG A 68 -7.00 15.94 25.20
CA ARG A 68 -8.01 16.89 24.74
C ARG A 68 -8.74 16.30 23.53
N GLN A 69 -10.06 16.41 23.52
CA GLN A 69 -10.85 15.86 22.44
C GLN A 69 -10.55 16.59 21.11
N ILE A 70 -10.35 15.81 20.05
CA ILE A 70 -10.19 16.28 18.67
C ILE A 70 -11.59 16.30 18.03
N PRO A 71 -12.15 17.47 17.74
CA PRO A 71 -13.50 17.56 17.17
C PRO A 71 -13.55 17.24 15.66
N ASP A 72 -12.43 17.38 14.96
CA ASP A 72 -12.30 17.14 13.53
C ASP A 72 -10.88 16.59 13.23
N VAL A 73 -10.81 15.32 12.87
CA VAL A 73 -9.54 14.62 12.68
C VAL A 73 -8.78 15.15 11.47
N LEU A 74 -9.47 15.51 10.36
CA LEU A 74 -8.82 16.09 9.17
C LEU A 74 -8.13 17.41 9.49
N LYS A 75 -8.85 18.32 10.19
CA LYS A 75 -8.26 19.59 10.62
C LYS A 75 -7.08 19.39 11.56
N TYR A 76 -7.18 18.40 12.46
CA TYR A 76 -6.10 18.09 13.38
C TYR A 76 -4.87 17.56 12.62
N MET A 77 -5.05 16.65 11.66
CA MET A 77 -3.96 16.18 10.81
C MET A 77 -3.28 17.31 10.02
N LYS A 78 -4.05 18.36 9.63
CA LYS A 78 -3.52 19.54 8.92
C LYS A 78 -2.83 20.54 9.83
N SER A 79 -3.06 20.49 11.15
CA SER A 79 -2.49 21.45 12.11
C SER A 79 -0.96 21.47 12.07
N GLU A 80 -0.35 22.57 12.54
CA GLU A 80 1.11 22.69 12.66
C GLU A 80 1.73 21.60 13.55
N GLU A 81 0.96 21.07 14.48
CA GLU A 81 1.40 20.03 15.39
C GLU A 81 1.63 18.70 14.66
N VAL A 82 0.74 18.31 13.76
CA VAL A 82 0.78 17.06 12.99
C VAL A 82 1.38 17.25 11.60
N GLY A 83 1.05 18.33 10.90
CA GLY A 83 1.70 18.84 9.70
C GLY A 83 1.47 18.05 8.41
N TRP A 84 0.44 17.21 8.33
CA TRP A 84 0.16 16.43 7.11
C TRP A 84 -0.38 17.31 5.98
N ASN A 85 -0.04 16.98 4.74
CA ASN A 85 -0.44 17.76 3.56
C ASN A 85 -1.11 16.92 2.46
N ALA A 86 -1.23 15.60 2.63
CA ALA A 86 -1.85 14.69 1.67
C ALA A 86 -2.76 13.67 2.38
N GLN A 87 -3.70 13.08 1.63
CA GLN A 87 -4.52 11.95 2.09
C GLN A 87 -4.79 10.98 0.94
N ARG A 88 -4.85 9.69 1.24
CA ARG A 88 -5.18 8.61 0.31
C ARG A 88 -6.56 8.07 0.64
N VAL A 89 -7.36 7.79 -0.39
CA VAL A 89 -8.69 7.20 -0.28
C VAL A 89 -8.85 6.10 -1.31
N ARG A 90 -9.21 4.90 -0.85
CA ARG A 90 -9.50 3.76 -1.72
C ARG A 90 -10.96 3.77 -2.20
N LEU A 91 -11.19 3.18 -3.37
CA LEU A 91 -12.49 3.08 -4.01
C LEU A 91 -12.75 1.63 -4.45
N PHE A 92 -13.85 1.05 -3.99
CA PHE A 92 -14.37 -0.24 -4.46
C PHE A 92 -15.51 -0.05 -5.45
N VAL A 93 -15.81 -1.09 -6.24
CA VAL A 93 -16.86 -1.03 -7.27
C VAL A 93 -18.25 -1.18 -6.65
N ASP A 94 -18.48 -2.23 -5.87
CA ASP A 94 -19.72 -2.47 -5.13
C ASP A 94 -19.43 -3.13 -3.76
N PRO A 95 -18.94 -2.33 -2.78
CA PRO A 95 -18.50 -2.84 -1.49
C PRO A 95 -19.62 -3.42 -0.61
N LYS A 96 -20.89 -3.30 -1.01
CA LYS A 96 -22.06 -3.85 -0.29
C LYS A 96 -22.24 -5.35 -0.55
N ARG A 97 -21.52 -5.91 -1.52
CA ARG A 97 -21.59 -7.33 -1.83
C ARG A 97 -20.70 -8.15 -0.90
N ALA A 98 -21.10 -9.39 -0.68
CA ALA A 98 -20.20 -10.37 -0.07
C ALA A 98 -18.97 -10.58 -0.96
N ASN A 99 -17.83 -10.86 -0.33
CA ASN A 99 -16.63 -11.29 -1.04
C ASN A 99 -16.93 -12.55 -1.86
N PRO A 100 -16.21 -12.84 -2.95
CA PRO A 100 -16.39 -14.04 -3.74
C PRO A 100 -16.27 -15.34 -2.94
N ASP A 101 -15.52 -15.35 -1.83
CA ASP A 101 -15.42 -16.47 -0.89
C ASP A 101 -16.54 -16.50 0.18
N GLY A 102 -17.52 -15.61 0.08
CA GLY A 102 -18.68 -15.53 0.98
C GLY A 102 -18.46 -14.71 2.25
N GLY A 103 -17.26 -14.16 2.45
CA GLY A 103 -16.95 -13.26 3.58
C GLY A 103 -17.49 -11.85 3.36
N THR A 104 -17.60 -11.08 4.46
CA THR A 104 -17.87 -9.65 4.44
C THR A 104 -16.87 -8.94 5.36
N ASP A 105 -16.57 -7.67 5.06
CA ASP A 105 -15.69 -6.84 5.86
C ASP A 105 -16.30 -5.45 6.04
N ALA A 106 -16.53 -5.05 7.27
CA ALA A 106 -17.13 -3.74 7.60
C ALA A 106 -16.24 -2.54 7.23
N GLN A 107 -14.95 -2.77 6.99
CA GLN A 107 -13.99 -1.77 6.51
C GLN A 107 -14.05 -1.57 4.99
N VAL A 108 -14.78 -2.43 4.28
CA VAL A 108 -15.04 -2.36 2.83
C VAL A 108 -16.38 -1.68 2.63
N CYS A 109 -16.39 -0.35 2.64
CA CYS A 109 -17.61 0.48 2.54
C CYS A 109 -17.49 1.64 1.56
N GLN A 110 -16.33 1.80 0.91
CA GLN A 110 -15.95 2.93 0.08
C GLN A 110 -16.51 2.78 -1.34
N ASP A 111 -17.83 2.90 -1.49
CA ASP A 111 -18.46 3.11 -2.79
C ASP A 111 -18.21 4.55 -3.28
N ILE A 112 -18.55 4.82 -4.52
CA ILE A 112 -18.28 6.13 -5.13
C ILE A 112 -18.99 7.27 -4.40
N ASP A 113 -20.19 7.05 -3.83
CA ASP A 113 -20.93 8.07 -3.07
C ASP A 113 -20.21 8.41 -1.75
N TYR A 114 -19.72 7.41 -1.05
CA TYR A 114 -18.90 7.57 0.14
C TYR A 114 -17.61 8.32 -0.19
N VAL A 115 -16.91 7.87 -1.23
CA VAL A 115 -15.61 8.42 -1.65
C VAL A 115 -15.73 9.89 -2.07
N VAL A 116 -16.75 10.25 -2.85
CA VAL A 116 -16.98 11.66 -3.25
C VAL A 116 -17.14 12.57 -2.02
N ARG A 117 -17.89 12.15 -0.99
CA ARG A 117 -18.08 12.95 0.22
C ARG A 117 -16.76 13.13 1.00
N LEU A 118 -16.00 12.04 1.19
CA LEU A 118 -14.74 12.09 1.90
C LEU A 118 -13.69 12.91 1.14
N CYS A 119 -13.54 12.66 -0.17
CA CYS A 119 -12.59 13.36 -1.02
C CYS A 119 -12.87 14.86 -1.09
N LYS A 120 -14.16 15.24 -1.14
CA LYS A 120 -14.52 16.67 -1.09
C LYS A 120 -14.05 17.32 0.22
N ARG A 121 -14.27 16.70 1.36
CA ARG A 121 -13.79 17.22 2.65
C ARG A 121 -12.27 17.35 2.68
N ILE A 122 -11.56 16.34 2.16
CA ILE A 122 -10.09 16.36 2.05
C ILE A 122 -9.62 17.57 1.23
N LYS A 123 -10.24 17.82 0.07
CA LYS A 123 -9.90 18.97 -0.77
C LYS A 123 -10.31 20.30 -0.15
N ASP A 124 -11.45 20.38 0.54
CA ASP A 124 -11.91 21.58 1.24
C ASP A 124 -10.93 21.98 2.38
N GLU A 125 -10.28 21.02 3.03
CA GLU A 125 -9.23 21.25 4.03
C GLU A 125 -7.84 21.51 3.38
N GLY A 126 -7.74 21.51 2.06
CA GLY A 126 -6.52 21.85 1.33
C GLY A 126 -5.44 20.79 1.32
N PHE A 127 -5.80 19.52 1.44
CA PHE A 127 -4.88 18.39 1.23
C PHE A 127 -4.69 18.07 -0.25
N ALA A 128 -3.52 17.57 -0.60
CA ALA A 128 -3.38 16.76 -1.80
C ALA A 128 -4.16 15.44 -1.63
N LEU A 129 -4.84 15.02 -2.69
CA LEU A 129 -5.70 13.84 -2.68
C LEU A 129 -5.13 12.75 -3.58
N MET A 130 -4.92 11.55 -3.04
CA MET A 130 -4.65 10.32 -3.79
C MET A 130 -5.90 9.46 -3.81
N LEU A 131 -6.37 9.12 -5.02
CA LEU A 131 -7.48 8.19 -5.23
C LEU A 131 -6.93 6.83 -5.65
N ASP A 132 -7.26 5.79 -4.87
CA ASP A 132 -6.84 4.42 -5.11
C ASP A 132 -8.00 3.56 -5.62
N PHE A 133 -7.94 3.16 -6.89
CA PHE A 133 -8.92 2.26 -7.50
C PHE A 133 -8.58 0.80 -7.22
N HIS A 134 -9.37 0.10 -6.43
CA HIS A 134 -9.19 -1.35 -6.26
C HIS A 134 -9.70 -2.17 -7.45
N TYR A 135 -10.61 -1.64 -8.27
CA TYR A 135 -11.29 -2.37 -9.35
C TYR A 135 -11.87 -3.72 -8.90
N SER A 136 -12.36 -3.77 -7.69
CA SER A 136 -12.90 -4.93 -7.01
C SER A 136 -14.09 -4.52 -6.14
N ASP A 137 -14.92 -5.46 -5.75
CA ASP A 137 -16.00 -5.25 -4.76
C ASP A 137 -15.47 -5.36 -3.32
N THR A 138 -14.22 -5.78 -3.15
CA THR A 138 -13.53 -5.93 -1.87
C THR A 138 -12.03 -5.68 -2.02
N TRP A 139 -11.24 -5.97 -0.98
CA TRP A 139 -9.79 -5.84 -1.00
C TRP A 139 -9.17 -6.44 -2.29
N ALA A 140 -8.42 -5.61 -3.01
CA ALA A 140 -7.48 -6.04 -4.02
C ALA A 140 -6.07 -6.00 -3.40
N ASP A 141 -5.39 -7.12 -3.41
CA ASP A 141 -4.07 -7.32 -2.83
C ASP A 141 -3.31 -8.42 -3.60
N PRO A 142 -2.06 -8.78 -3.25
CA PRO A 142 -1.30 -9.83 -3.96
C PRO A 142 -1.97 -11.21 -3.97
N SER A 143 -2.94 -11.44 -3.11
CA SER A 143 -3.70 -12.69 -3.05
C SER A 143 -5.07 -12.60 -3.69
N ASN A 144 -5.59 -11.41 -3.90
CA ASN A 144 -6.97 -11.15 -4.27
C ASN A 144 -7.07 -10.02 -5.30
N GLN A 145 -7.34 -10.35 -6.56
CA GLN A 145 -7.55 -9.39 -7.65
C GLN A 145 -8.77 -9.84 -8.47
N TRP A 146 -9.92 -9.92 -7.80
CA TRP A 146 -11.12 -10.49 -8.39
C TRP A 146 -11.83 -9.49 -9.28
N ILE A 147 -12.42 -9.99 -10.37
CA ILE A 147 -13.34 -9.22 -11.22
C ILE A 147 -14.59 -8.90 -10.39
N PRO A 148 -15.04 -7.63 -10.34
CA PRO A 148 -16.31 -7.27 -9.70
C PRO A 148 -17.47 -8.11 -10.19
N ALA A 149 -18.39 -8.49 -9.30
CA ALA A 149 -19.48 -9.39 -9.64
C ALA A 149 -20.34 -8.92 -10.82
N GLN A 150 -20.55 -7.59 -10.93
CA GLN A 150 -21.29 -7.03 -12.06
C GLN A 150 -20.52 -7.04 -13.40
N TRP A 151 -19.22 -7.31 -13.40
CA TRP A 151 -18.39 -7.42 -14.61
C TRP A 151 -18.05 -8.87 -14.96
N ALA A 152 -18.50 -9.83 -14.16
CA ALA A 152 -18.14 -11.25 -14.28
C ALA A 152 -18.50 -11.90 -15.62
N SER A 153 -19.54 -11.39 -16.31
CA SER A 153 -19.98 -11.90 -17.61
C SER A 153 -19.31 -11.22 -18.81
N LEU A 154 -18.49 -10.20 -18.58
CA LEU A 154 -17.82 -9.46 -19.64
C LEU A 154 -16.66 -10.29 -20.22
N ASN A 155 -16.52 -10.27 -21.55
CA ASN A 155 -15.32 -10.78 -22.18
C ASN A 155 -14.16 -9.79 -22.03
N GLU A 156 -12.95 -10.17 -22.47
CA GLU A 156 -11.75 -9.37 -22.24
C GLU A 156 -11.81 -7.97 -22.88
N THR A 157 -12.33 -7.86 -24.09
CA THR A 157 -12.49 -6.56 -24.77
C THR A 157 -13.47 -5.67 -24.01
N GLU A 158 -14.59 -6.23 -23.58
CA GLU A 158 -15.58 -5.53 -22.77
C GLU A 158 -15.03 -5.12 -21.40
N LEU A 159 -14.13 -5.92 -20.81
CA LEU A 159 -13.45 -5.56 -19.55
C LEU A 159 -12.49 -4.37 -19.74
N TYR A 160 -11.76 -4.29 -20.86
CA TYR A 160 -10.95 -3.11 -21.18
C TYR A 160 -11.79 -1.85 -21.26
N ASP A 161 -12.88 -1.90 -22.03
CA ASP A 161 -13.83 -0.78 -22.15
C ASP A 161 -14.46 -0.45 -20.79
N LYS A 162 -14.73 -1.44 -19.96
CA LYS A 162 -15.31 -1.26 -18.64
C LYS A 162 -14.35 -0.58 -17.67
N VAL A 163 -13.07 -0.94 -17.65
CA VAL A 163 -12.04 -0.26 -16.85
C VAL A 163 -11.94 1.22 -17.26
N TYR A 164 -11.89 1.50 -18.57
CA TYR A 164 -11.85 2.87 -19.06
C TYR A 164 -13.10 3.66 -18.65
N THR A 165 -14.30 3.13 -18.92
CA THR A 165 -15.56 3.85 -18.67
C THR A 165 -15.81 4.05 -17.17
N TYR A 166 -15.56 3.03 -16.33
CA TYR A 166 -15.71 3.12 -14.89
C TYR A 166 -14.74 4.16 -14.29
N THR A 167 -13.46 4.11 -14.67
CA THR A 167 -12.48 5.09 -14.22
C THR A 167 -12.89 6.51 -14.58
N LYS A 168 -13.30 6.71 -15.85
CA LYS A 168 -13.76 8.00 -16.34
C LYS A 168 -14.98 8.53 -15.58
N GLU A 169 -16.00 7.68 -15.38
CA GLU A 169 -17.23 8.03 -14.67
C GLU A 169 -16.96 8.42 -13.21
N CYS A 170 -16.12 7.66 -12.50
CA CYS A 170 -15.74 7.97 -11.13
C CYS A 170 -14.99 9.29 -11.02
N LEU A 171 -14.01 9.52 -11.91
CA LEU A 171 -13.23 10.77 -11.92
C LEU A 171 -14.11 11.98 -12.27
N LEU A 172 -15.02 11.87 -13.23
CA LEU A 172 -15.97 12.95 -13.55
C LEU A 172 -16.81 13.32 -12.33
N ARG A 173 -17.33 12.34 -11.59
CA ARG A 173 -18.10 12.59 -10.36
C ARG A 173 -17.29 13.33 -9.30
N LEU A 174 -16.01 12.99 -9.14
CA LEU A 174 -15.11 13.70 -8.22
C LEU A 174 -14.83 15.13 -8.69
N VAL A 175 -14.55 15.32 -9.97
CA VAL A 175 -14.31 16.64 -10.55
C VAL A 175 -15.55 17.54 -10.39
N ASP A 176 -16.74 17.01 -10.70
CA ASP A 176 -18.01 17.75 -10.57
C ASP A 176 -18.30 18.13 -9.10
N ALA A 177 -17.84 17.33 -8.14
CA ALA A 177 -17.95 17.63 -6.71
C ALA A 177 -16.87 18.62 -6.20
N GLY A 178 -15.94 19.06 -7.05
CA GLY A 178 -14.78 19.87 -6.61
C GLY A 178 -13.72 19.07 -5.85
N ALA A 179 -13.66 17.76 -6.06
CA ALA A 179 -12.76 16.83 -5.40
C ALA A 179 -11.79 16.15 -6.40
N ALA A 180 -11.34 16.87 -7.42
CA ALA A 180 -10.37 16.37 -8.39
C ALA A 180 -9.11 15.85 -7.67
N PRO A 181 -8.68 14.60 -7.90
CA PRO A 181 -7.49 14.06 -7.28
C PRO A 181 -6.21 14.67 -7.86
N ASP A 182 -5.18 14.78 -7.01
CA ASP A 182 -3.82 15.19 -7.42
C ASP A 182 -3.00 13.97 -7.83
N PHE A 183 -3.33 12.79 -7.26
CA PHE A 183 -2.74 11.50 -7.58
C PHE A 183 -3.83 10.48 -7.84
N ILE A 184 -3.63 9.62 -8.83
CA ILE A 184 -4.56 8.53 -9.16
C ILE A 184 -3.77 7.24 -9.24
N GLN A 185 -4.21 6.24 -8.48
CA GLN A 185 -3.61 4.92 -8.41
C GLN A 185 -4.58 3.91 -9.05
N PRO A 186 -4.37 3.52 -10.33
CA PRO A 186 -5.19 2.52 -11.00
C PRO A 186 -4.76 1.11 -10.62
N GLY A 187 -5.43 0.53 -9.66
CA GLY A 187 -5.14 -0.78 -9.08
C GLY A 187 -4.28 -0.69 -7.81
N ASN A 188 -4.58 -1.58 -6.86
CA ASN A 188 -3.86 -1.70 -5.59
C ASN A 188 -3.00 -2.97 -5.58
N GLU A 189 -1.69 -2.83 -5.24
CA GLU A 189 -0.73 -3.93 -5.11
C GLU A 189 -0.74 -4.94 -6.27
N VAL A 190 -0.58 -4.42 -7.48
CA VAL A 190 -0.84 -5.15 -8.74
C VAL A 190 0.36 -5.96 -9.26
N SER A 191 1.32 -6.34 -8.42
CA SER A 191 2.52 -7.06 -8.85
C SER A 191 2.23 -8.35 -9.61
N TYR A 192 1.12 -8.99 -9.31
CA TYR A 192 0.65 -10.18 -10.02
C TYR A 192 -0.44 -9.92 -11.06
N GLY A 193 -0.59 -8.66 -11.50
CA GLY A 193 -1.67 -8.22 -12.40
C GLY A 193 -2.97 -7.93 -11.64
N MET A 194 -4.06 -7.66 -12.36
CA MET A 194 -5.36 -7.30 -11.83
C MET A 194 -6.51 -7.99 -12.59
N LEU A 195 -7.70 -8.01 -11.98
CA LEU A 195 -8.92 -8.56 -12.61
C LEU A 195 -8.73 -10.00 -13.12
N TRP A 196 -8.18 -10.88 -12.27
CA TRP A 196 -7.79 -12.24 -12.67
C TRP A 196 -8.98 -13.10 -13.09
N SER A 197 -10.03 -13.16 -12.26
CA SER A 197 -11.22 -14.01 -12.43
C SER A 197 -12.37 -13.49 -11.58
N ALA A 198 -13.58 -13.85 -11.95
CA ALA A 198 -14.78 -13.70 -11.11
C ALA A 198 -14.92 -14.83 -10.08
N GLU A 199 -14.13 -15.89 -10.20
CA GLU A 199 -14.16 -17.06 -9.31
C GLU A 199 -12.96 -17.07 -8.38
N VAL A 200 -13.19 -17.43 -7.11
CA VAL A 200 -12.13 -17.57 -6.13
C VAL A 200 -11.37 -18.89 -6.34
N ASN A 201 -10.30 -18.82 -7.10
CA ASN A 201 -9.35 -19.92 -7.21
C ASN A 201 -7.95 -19.41 -6.84
N ARG A 202 -7.62 -19.47 -5.56
CA ARG A 202 -6.34 -18.95 -5.01
C ARG A 202 -5.10 -19.64 -5.57
N ASN A 203 -5.25 -20.84 -6.15
CA ASN A 203 -4.14 -21.61 -6.74
C ASN A 203 -4.04 -21.45 -8.26
N SER A 204 -5.00 -20.78 -8.89
CA SER A 204 -4.97 -20.55 -10.33
C SER A 204 -3.86 -19.60 -10.71
N ARG A 205 -3.13 -19.92 -11.80
CA ARG A 205 -2.17 -19.02 -12.45
C ARG A 205 -2.75 -18.30 -13.66
N VAL A 206 -4.00 -18.57 -13.99
CA VAL A 206 -4.69 -17.93 -15.12
C VAL A 206 -4.79 -16.42 -14.88
N ASN A 207 -4.39 -15.65 -15.85
CA ASN A 207 -4.37 -14.19 -15.84
C ASN A 207 -3.43 -13.55 -14.76
N ARG A 208 -2.64 -14.34 -14.03
CA ARG A 208 -1.67 -13.82 -13.06
C ARG A 208 -0.30 -13.61 -13.70
N CYS A 209 0.34 -12.52 -13.31
CA CYS A 209 1.63 -12.08 -13.83
C CYS A 209 2.76 -12.53 -12.89
N TYR A 210 3.37 -13.67 -13.21
CA TYR A 210 4.64 -14.11 -12.60
C TYR A 210 5.78 -13.91 -13.61
N SER A 211 7.02 -14.02 -13.19
CA SER A 211 8.19 -13.90 -14.07
C SER A 211 8.17 -14.91 -15.23
N ASP A 212 7.64 -16.10 -14.96
CA ASP A 212 7.49 -17.23 -15.90
C ASP A 212 6.09 -17.34 -16.52
N SER A 213 5.19 -16.37 -16.29
CA SER A 213 3.84 -16.38 -16.89
C SER A 213 3.90 -16.16 -18.40
N PRO A 214 2.92 -16.71 -19.16
CA PRO A 214 2.75 -16.41 -20.57
C PRO A 214 2.67 -14.91 -20.85
N ALA A 215 3.15 -14.47 -22.01
CA ALA A 215 3.12 -13.06 -22.40
C ALA A 215 1.69 -12.49 -22.42
N GLU A 216 0.69 -13.32 -22.70
CA GLU A 216 -0.72 -12.97 -22.75
C GLU A 216 -1.21 -12.42 -21.40
N ASN A 217 -0.77 -12.99 -20.27
CA ASN A 217 -1.15 -12.51 -18.93
C ASN A 217 -0.64 -11.07 -18.72
N TRP A 218 0.62 -10.81 -19.09
CA TRP A 218 1.21 -9.48 -18.99
C TRP A 218 0.57 -8.48 -19.95
N ASN A 219 0.32 -8.89 -21.21
CA ASN A 219 -0.35 -8.05 -22.21
C ASN A 219 -1.75 -7.65 -21.73
N ARG A 220 -2.48 -8.61 -21.16
CA ARG A 220 -3.80 -8.37 -20.56
C ARG A 220 -3.73 -7.34 -19.41
N PHE A 221 -2.83 -7.53 -18.49
CA PHE A 221 -2.63 -6.60 -17.37
C PHE A 221 -2.24 -5.20 -17.85
N ILE A 222 -1.24 -5.10 -18.75
CA ILE A 222 -0.80 -3.84 -19.36
C ILE A 222 -1.97 -3.13 -20.05
N GLY A 223 -2.80 -3.87 -20.77
CA GLY A 223 -3.98 -3.33 -21.42
C GLY A 223 -4.97 -2.67 -20.46
N PHE A 224 -5.23 -3.25 -19.29
CA PHE A 224 -6.06 -2.63 -18.25
C PHE A 224 -5.43 -1.32 -17.74
N LEU A 225 -4.13 -1.33 -17.44
CA LEU A 225 -3.45 -0.13 -16.97
C LEU A 225 -3.48 0.99 -18.03
N GLN A 226 -3.30 0.66 -19.31
CA GLN A 226 -3.38 1.62 -20.41
C GLN A 226 -4.78 2.24 -20.53
N GLN A 227 -5.84 1.45 -20.37
CA GLN A 227 -7.21 1.96 -20.38
C GLN A 227 -7.52 2.85 -19.19
N ALA A 228 -7.08 2.46 -18.00
CA ALA A 228 -7.23 3.29 -16.80
C ALA A 228 -6.45 4.60 -16.93
N SER A 229 -5.18 4.54 -17.35
CA SER A 229 -4.32 5.69 -17.57
C SER A 229 -4.92 6.66 -18.59
N LYS A 230 -5.43 6.15 -19.70
CA LYS A 230 -6.13 6.96 -20.71
C LYS A 230 -7.29 7.74 -20.11
N ALA A 231 -8.13 7.09 -19.31
CA ALA A 231 -9.25 7.75 -18.64
C ALA A 231 -8.77 8.83 -17.64
N CYS A 232 -7.69 8.53 -16.89
CA CYS A 232 -7.08 9.49 -15.96
C CYS A 232 -6.58 10.75 -16.69
N ARG A 233 -5.84 10.60 -17.78
CA ARG A 233 -5.33 11.75 -18.55
C ARG A 233 -6.44 12.57 -19.20
N GLU A 234 -7.51 11.94 -19.64
CA GLU A 234 -8.64 12.63 -20.25
C GLU A 234 -9.42 13.48 -19.24
N VAL A 235 -9.65 13.01 -18.02
CA VAL A 235 -10.48 13.68 -17.01
C VAL A 235 -9.65 14.56 -16.08
N CYS A 236 -8.50 14.07 -15.66
CA CYS A 236 -7.61 14.74 -14.69
C CYS A 236 -6.19 14.90 -15.27
N PRO A 237 -5.99 15.70 -16.33
CA PRO A 237 -4.71 15.79 -17.04
C PRO A 237 -3.54 16.31 -16.18
N LYS A 238 -3.82 16.94 -15.05
CA LYS A 238 -2.80 17.43 -14.11
C LYS A 238 -2.47 16.44 -13.00
N ALA A 239 -3.31 15.42 -12.80
CA ALA A 239 -3.06 14.40 -11.79
C ALA A 239 -1.87 13.52 -12.20
N GLN A 240 -1.06 13.14 -11.23
CA GLN A 240 0.01 12.16 -11.43
C GLN A 240 -0.54 10.74 -11.25
N ILE A 241 -0.18 9.85 -12.17
CA ILE A 241 -0.62 8.46 -12.15
C ILE A 241 0.42 7.60 -11.44
N ILE A 242 -0.02 6.79 -10.48
CA ILE A 242 0.82 5.93 -9.65
C ILE A 242 0.53 4.47 -9.98
N ILE A 243 1.54 3.69 -10.33
CA ILE A 243 1.42 2.23 -10.38
C ILE A 243 1.96 1.66 -9.08
N HIS A 244 1.13 0.91 -8.35
CA HIS A 244 1.39 0.45 -6.99
C HIS A 244 1.71 -1.04 -6.92
N THR A 245 2.86 -1.37 -6.31
CA THR A 245 3.27 -2.74 -6.02
C THR A 245 3.77 -2.88 -4.58
N GLU A 246 3.72 -4.10 -4.04
CA GLU A 246 4.17 -4.43 -2.68
C GLU A 246 5.59 -5.05 -2.63
N ARG A 247 6.36 -4.97 -3.73
CA ARG A 247 7.65 -5.65 -3.86
C ARG A 247 8.85 -4.87 -3.36
N SER A 248 8.65 -3.94 -2.43
CA SER A 248 9.72 -3.07 -1.92
C SER A 248 10.90 -3.80 -1.28
N GLY A 249 10.69 -5.06 -0.84
CA GLY A 249 11.73 -5.96 -0.34
C GLY A 249 12.43 -6.81 -1.41
N GLU A 250 12.12 -6.63 -2.68
CA GLU A 250 12.58 -7.46 -3.80
C GLU A 250 13.10 -6.59 -4.97
N PRO A 251 14.30 -5.99 -4.88
CA PRO A 251 14.79 -5.01 -5.86
C PRO A 251 14.71 -5.49 -7.31
N GLN A 252 15.15 -6.73 -7.58
CA GLN A 252 15.16 -7.27 -8.94
C GLN A 252 13.74 -7.53 -9.48
N THR A 253 12.83 -7.98 -8.63
CA THR A 253 11.42 -8.18 -8.99
C THR A 253 10.76 -6.84 -9.35
N LEU A 254 11.05 -5.77 -8.60
CA LEU A 254 10.58 -4.42 -8.93
C LEU A 254 11.07 -3.98 -10.32
N LYS A 255 12.37 -4.10 -10.58
CA LYS A 255 12.94 -3.77 -11.90
C LYS A 255 12.23 -4.54 -13.02
N ASP A 256 12.05 -5.85 -12.84
CA ASP A 256 11.42 -6.71 -13.85
C ASP A 256 9.97 -6.30 -14.13
N ILE A 257 9.19 -5.99 -13.09
CA ILE A 257 7.81 -5.54 -13.22
C ILE A 257 7.75 -4.20 -13.96
N TYR A 258 8.42 -3.16 -13.46
CA TYR A 258 8.33 -1.82 -14.05
C TYR A 258 8.94 -1.72 -15.45
N SER A 259 9.96 -2.54 -15.77
CA SER A 259 10.46 -2.66 -17.14
C SER A 259 9.41 -3.18 -18.12
N ARG A 260 8.53 -4.11 -17.69
CA ARG A 260 7.42 -4.61 -18.52
C ARG A 260 6.31 -3.57 -18.71
N LEU A 261 6.20 -2.61 -17.80
CA LEU A 261 5.19 -1.55 -17.85
C LEU A 261 5.63 -0.33 -18.68
N SER A 262 6.72 -0.39 -19.41
CA SER A 262 7.28 0.73 -20.20
C SER A 262 6.32 1.34 -21.23
N SER A 263 5.29 0.61 -21.67
CA SER A 263 4.23 1.10 -22.58
C SER A 263 3.02 1.71 -21.87
N VAL A 264 3.00 1.71 -20.53
CA VAL A 264 1.95 2.36 -19.73
C VAL A 264 2.36 3.79 -19.45
N ASP A 265 1.43 4.72 -19.65
CA ASP A 265 1.64 6.12 -19.28
C ASP A 265 1.36 6.30 -17.78
N TYR A 266 2.43 6.46 -16.98
CA TYR A 266 2.35 6.74 -15.55
C TYR A 266 3.55 7.60 -15.11
N ASP A 267 3.44 8.23 -13.94
CA ASP A 267 4.41 9.22 -13.44
C ASP A 267 5.22 8.71 -12.25
N ILE A 268 4.61 7.90 -11.38
CA ILE A 268 5.13 7.56 -10.06
C ILE A 268 5.10 6.05 -9.84
N ILE A 269 6.15 5.54 -9.24
CA ILE A 269 6.21 4.18 -8.70
C ILE A 269 5.70 4.22 -7.26
N GLY A 270 4.56 3.57 -7.00
CA GLY A 270 4.00 3.40 -5.66
C GLY A 270 4.46 2.11 -5.02
N LEU A 271 4.86 2.17 -3.75
CA LEU A 271 5.32 1.00 -3.01
C LEU A 271 4.60 0.85 -1.68
N SER A 272 4.19 -0.38 -1.34
CA SER A 272 3.95 -0.75 0.06
C SER A 272 5.28 -1.11 0.73
N TYR A 273 5.49 -0.61 1.95
CA TYR A 273 6.60 -1.05 2.79
C TYR A 273 6.14 -1.37 4.20
N TYR A 274 6.12 -2.64 4.52
CA TYR A 274 5.87 -3.17 5.86
C TYR A 274 7.06 -4.06 6.25
N PRO A 275 7.88 -3.71 7.24
CA PRO A 275 9.11 -4.45 7.52
C PRO A 275 8.87 -5.94 7.79
N ILE A 276 7.74 -6.29 8.39
CA ILE A 276 7.39 -7.69 8.69
C ILE A 276 7.19 -8.56 7.44
N TRP A 277 6.98 -7.98 6.26
CA TRP A 277 6.81 -8.68 4.99
C TRP A 277 7.88 -8.32 3.97
N HIS A 278 8.38 -7.08 3.99
CA HIS A 278 9.23 -6.52 2.94
C HIS A 278 10.68 -6.35 3.39
N ASN A 279 11.10 -7.03 4.48
CA ASN A 279 12.47 -7.03 4.94
C ASN A 279 12.93 -5.68 5.58
N SER A 280 14.23 -5.52 5.76
CA SER A 280 14.85 -4.37 6.44
C SER A 280 14.82 -3.09 5.62
N LEU A 281 15.02 -1.95 6.29
CA LEU A 281 15.22 -0.66 5.64
C LEU A 281 16.42 -0.67 4.67
N SER A 282 17.45 -1.47 4.94
CA SER A 282 18.59 -1.62 4.03
C SER A 282 18.18 -2.26 2.70
N VAL A 283 17.23 -3.22 2.70
CA VAL A 283 16.72 -3.82 1.47
C VAL A 283 15.80 -2.84 0.74
N LEU A 284 14.94 -2.10 1.47
CA LEU A 284 14.17 -1.00 0.89
C LEU A 284 15.09 0.02 0.20
N SER A 285 16.19 0.41 0.85
CA SER A 285 17.17 1.34 0.29
C SER A 285 17.77 0.82 -1.02
N GLN A 286 18.11 -0.46 -1.10
CA GLN A 286 18.59 -1.09 -2.34
C GLN A 286 17.55 -1.00 -3.45
N SER A 287 16.27 -1.24 -3.14
CA SER A 287 15.16 -1.08 -4.09
C SER A 287 15.06 0.36 -4.60
N LEU A 288 15.13 1.34 -3.71
CA LEU A 288 15.03 2.76 -4.06
C LEU A 288 16.20 3.24 -4.92
N TYR A 289 17.44 2.79 -4.64
CA TYR A 289 18.60 3.07 -5.49
C TYR A 289 18.45 2.45 -6.88
N LEU A 290 18.03 1.18 -6.94
CA LEU A 290 17.82 0.49 -8.21
C LEU A 290 16.73 1.19 -9.05
N LEU A 291 15.63 1.62 -8.43
CA LEU A 291 14.57 2.35 -9.12
C LEU A 291 15.04 3.71 -9.61
N ALA A 292 15.88 4.42 -8.86
CA ALA A 292 16.44 5.70 -9.29
C ALA A 292 17.38 5.54 -10.50
N ASP A 293 18.13 4.45 -10.56
CA ASP A 293 19.07 4.14 -11.65
C ASP A 293 18.33 3.69 -12.92
N GLU A 294 17.38 2.77 -12.77
CA GLU A 294 16.66 2.15 -13.90
C GLU A 294 15.51 3.00 -14.45
N PHE A 295 14.90 3.86 -13.61
CA PHE A 295 13.75 4.69 -13.93
C PHE A 295 13.96 6.14 -13.48
N PRO A 296 14.99 6.85 -13.99
CA PRO A 296 15.40 8.17 -13.50
C PRO A 296 14.32 9.26 -13.65
N ASP A 297 13.40 9.07 -14.58
CA ASP A 297 12.29 10.00 -14.83
C ASP A 297 11.09 9.77 -13.90
N LYS A 298 11.13 8.74 -13.05
CA LYS A 298 10.03 8.39 -12.15
C LYS A 298 10.33 8.85 -10.72
N LYS A 299 9.31 9.41 -10.06
CA LYS A 299 9.33 9.55 -8.60
C LYS A 299 8.86 8.26 -7.95
N VAL A 300 9.19 8.10 -6.67
CA VAL A 300 8.72 6.99 -5.84
C VAL A 300 7.93 7.55 -4.66
N GLN A 301 6.80 6.92 -4.35
CA GLN A 301 6.04 7.19 -3.13
C GLN A 301 5.86 5.89 -2.35
N ILE A 302 6.09 5.95 -1.05
CA ILE A 302 5.66 4.90 -0.14
C ILE A 302 4.18 5.17 0.14
N VAL A 303 3.32 4.55 -0.68
CA VAL A 303 1.86 4.78 -0.64
C VAL A 303 1.17 4.00 0.48
N GLU A 304 1.87 3.02 1.04
CA GLU A 304 1.45 2.29 2.23
C GLU A 304 2.63 1.93 3.12
N THR A 305 2.53 2.25 4.40
CA THR A 305 3.40 1.73 5.46
C THR A 305 2.66 1.72 6.79
N ALA A 306 3.05 0.85 7.69
CA ALA A 306 2.62 0.88 9.09
C ALA A 306 3.53 0.01 9.95
N TYR A 307 3.47 0.21 11.27
CA TYR A 307 4.14 -0.63 12.23
C TYR A 307 3.29 -0.83 13.49
N HIS A 308 3.46 -1.97 14.13
CA HIS A 308 2.68 -2.36 15.31
C HIS A 308 3.08 -1.55 16.56
N TYR A 309 2.09 -1.17 17.36
CA TYR A 309 2.35 -0.50 18.64
C TYR A 309 1.90 -1.32 19.85
N GLN A 310 1.10 -2.36 19.66
CA GLN A 310 0.49 -3.11 20.74
C GLN A 310 0.84 -4.61 20.70
N TRP A 311 0.70 -5.24 19.55
CA TRP A 311 1.05 -6.63 19.31
C TRP A 311 1.30 -6.86 17.83
N GLN A 312 2.09 -7.88 17.48
CA GLN A 312 2.27 -8.32 16.09
C GLN A 312 2.00 -9.83 15.98
N PRO A 313 1.54 -10.31 14.81
CA PRO A 313 1.43 -11.74 14.56
C PRO A 313 2.77 -12.46 14.74
N PRO A 314 2.79 -13.70 15.26
CA PRO A 314 4.00 -14.49 15.36
C PRO A 314 4.66 -14.74 13.98
N LEU A 315 5.97 -15.02 13.98
CA LEU A 315 6.69 -15.48 12.80
C LEU A 315 6.01 -16.72 12.20
N GLY A 316 5.84 -16.73 10.88
CA GLY A 316 5.16 -17.78 10.13
C GLY A 316 3.63 -17.76 10.24
N GLN A 317 3.04 -16.82 10.99
CA GLN A 317 1.60 -16.68 11.17
C GLN A 317 1.13 -15.23 10.84
N GLY A 318 1.66 -14.65 9.77
CA GLY A 318 1.39 -13.28 9.36
C GLY A 318 2.59 -12.34 9.48
N THR A 319 3.73 -12.84 9.96
CA THR A 319 5.01 -12.13 10.01
C THR A 319 6.07 -13.01 9.35
N ILE A 320 6.80 -12.48 8.37
CA ILE A 320 7.93 -13.15 7.69
C ILE A 320 9.24 -12.76 8.37
N TYR A 321 9.41 -11.46 8.67
CA TYR A 321 10.59 -10.91 9.33
C TYR A 321 10.21 -10.29 10.67
N ASP A 322 11.00 -10.49 11.71
CA ASP A 322 10.78 -9.91 13.03
C ASP A 322 11.84 -8.85 13.34
N PHE A 323 11.39 -7.61 13.50
CA PHE A 323 12.21 -6.46 13.86
C PHE A 323 11.90 -5.93 15.27
N SER A 324 11.20 -6.70 16.11
CA SER A 324 10.81 -6.28 17.46
C SER A 324 12.00 -6.02 18.38
N SER A 325 13.18 -6.58 18.09
CA SER A 325 14.42 -6.26 18.79
C SER A 325 14.99 -4.86 18.42
N GLN A 326 14.72 -4.36 17.22
CA GLN A 326 15.11 -3.05 16.74
C GLN A 326 14.06 -2.00 17.09
N TRP A 327 12.81 -2.31 16.84
CA TRP A 327 11.65 -1.48 17.15
C TRP A 327 10.68 -2.30 18.02
N PRO A 328 10.76 -2.17 19.35
CA PRO A 328 9.84 -2.88 20.23
C PRO A 328 8.37 -2.63 19.85
N VAL A 329 7.52 -3.66 20.00
CA VAL A 329 6.07 -3.53 19.74
C VAL A 329 5.46 -2.71 20.87
N SER A 330 5.53 -1.42 20.73
CA SER A 330 5.05 -0.39 21.67
C SER A 330 4.81 0.94 20.94
N PRO A 331 4.12 1.91 21.54
CA PRO A 331 3.98 3.26 20.97
C PRO A 331 5.33 3.92 20.63
N GLU A 332 6.33 3.77 21.48
CA GLU A 332 7.69 4.32 21.28
C GLU A 332 8.43 3.57 20.15
N GLY A 333 8.25 2.25 20.07
CA GLY A 333 8.84 1.44 19.00
C GLY A 333 8.22 1.74 17.63
N GLN A 334 6.91 2.00 17.59
CA GLN A 334 6.23 2.47 16.38
C GLN A 334 6.79 3.83 15.93
N ALA A 335 6.98 4.76 16.85
CA ALA A 335 7.58 6.06 16.57
C ALA A 335 9.06 5.94 16.13
N ALA A 336 9.82 5.03 16.74
CA ALA A 336 11.21 4.75 16.36
C ALA A 336 11.28 4.18 14.92
N PHE A 337 10.39 3.26 14.56
CA PHE A 337 10.26 2.78 13.18
C PHE A 337 9.98 3.93 12.21
N ALA A 338 8.98 4.77 12.50
CA ALA A 338 8.65 5.92 11.66
C ALA A 338 9.86 6.84 11.45
N LYS A 339 10.61 7.12 12.52
CA LYS A 339 11.81 7.97 12.47
C LYS A 339 12.94 7.35 11.63
N ASP A 340 13.20 6.06 11.80
CA ASP A 340 14.23 5.36 11.04
C ASP A 340 13.83 5.24 9.56
N LEU A 341 12.54 4.99 9.26
CA LEU A 341 12.03 4.99 7.90
C LEU A 341 12.22 6.36 7.24
N ILE A 342 11.82 7.45 7.90
CA ILE A 342 12.00 8.82 7.39
C ILE A 342 13.48 9.11 7.11
N LYS A 343 14.36 8.78 8.05
CA LYS A 343 15.79 8.95 7.89
C LYS A 343 16.32 8.19 6.67
N GLU A 344 15.80 6.99 6.41
CA GLU A 344 16.18 6.21 5.22
C GLU A 344 15.65 6.86 3.96
N LEU A 345 14.35 7.19 3.91
CA LEU A 345 13.73 7.79 2.72
C LEU A 345 14.37 9.12 2.32
N LYS A 346 14.80 9.92 3.29
CA LYS A 346 15.48 11.21 3.03
C LYS A 346 16.83 11.08 2.31
N LYS A 347 17.43 9.90 2.22
CA LYS A 347 18.65 9.65 1.43
C LYS A 347 18.35 9.54 -0.08
N HIS A 348 17.10 9.38 -0.49
CA HIS A 348 16.68 9.10 -1.85
C HIS A 348 15.93 10.27 -2.47
N GLN A 349 16.56 11.01 -3.39
CA GLN A 349 15.99 12.21 -4.01
C GLN A 349 14.77 11.94 -4.91
N ASN A 350 14.62 10.70 -5.37
CA ASN A 350 13.45 10.28 -6.15
C ASN A 350 12.22 9.99 -5.28
N VAL A 351 12.35 9.88 -3.96
CA VAL A 351 11.22 9.64 -3.04
C VAL A 351 10.59 10.96 -2.63
N ASN A 352 9.29 11.12 -2.89
CA ASN A 352 8.57 12.34 -2.59
C ASN A 352 7.22 12.14 -1.87
N GLY A 353 6.88 10.91 -1.45
CA GLY A 353 5.63 10.65 -0.74
C GLY A 353 5.75 9.56 0.32
N LEU A 354 5.07 9.76 1.45
CA LEU A 354 4.97 8.81 2.55
C LEU A 354 3.54 8.81 3.09
N TYR A 355 2.87 7.65 3.03
CA TYR A 355 1.50 7.49 3.49
C TYR A 355 1.41 6.35 4.50
N TRP A 356 0.91 6.70 5.70
CA TRP A 356 0.61 5.71 6.72
C TRP A 356 -0.69 5.00 6.38
N TRP A 357 -0.68 3.67 6.40
CA TRP A 357 -1.88 2.92 6.12
C TRP A 357 -2.74 2.80 7.38
N PHE A 358 -4.01 3.22 7.25
CA PHE A 358 -5.03 3.09 8.29
C PHE A 358 -4.71 3.87 9.58
N PRO A 359 -4.27 5.16 9.47
CA PRO A 359 -3.89 5.94 10.64
C PRO A 359 -5.04 6.22 11.59
N GLU A 360 -6.29 6.34 11.08
CA GLU A 360 -7.49 6.69 11.83
C GLU A 360 -8.00 5.57 12.74
N GLU A 361 -7.47 4.37 12.67
CA GLU A 361 -7.84 3.26 13.54
C GLU A 361 -7.57 3.60 15.01
N ASN A 362 -8.58 3.40 15.88
CA ASN A 362 -8.50 3.67 17.31
C ASN A 362 -9.25 2.63 18.17
N GLY A 363 -9.51 1.42 17.64
CA GLY A 363 -10.19 0.33 18.34
C GLY A 363 -11.72 0.41 18.35
N ASN A 364 -12.32 1.52 17.95
CA ASN A 364 -13.78 1.72 17.94
C ASN A 364 -14.38 1.82 16.53
N GLY A 365 -13.70 1.32 15.54
CA GLY A 365 -14.11 1.39 14.14
C GLY A 365 -15.46 0.75 13.80
N PRO A 366 -15.78 0.65 12.50
CA PRO A 366 -17.06 0.10 12.03
C PRO A 366 -17.38 -1.28 12.58
N ASP A 367 -16.37 -2.06 12.86
CA ASP A 367 -16.47 -3.35 13.55
C ASP A 367 -15.49 -3.38 14.74
N CYS A 368 -15.95 -2.94 15.88
CA CYS A 368 -15.16 -2.91 17.12
C CYS A 368 -14.69 -4.30 17.58
N SER A 369 -15.21 -5.38 17.00
CA SER A 369 -14.79 -6.75 17.31
C SER A 369 -13.51 -7.18 16.61
N VAL A 370 -13.05 -6.43 15.60
CA VAL A 370 -11.94 -6.82 14.73
C VAL A 370 -10.64 -6.17 15.17
N LEU A 371 -10.11 -6.55 16.32
CA LEU A 371 -8.71 -6.35 16.66
C LEU A 371 -7.86 -7.38 15.86
N THR A 372 -7.94 -7.32 14.55
CA THR A 372 -7.13 -8.14 13.65
C THR A 372 -5.72 -7.59 13.52
N GLY A 373 -4.84 -8.31 12.87
CA GLY A 373 -3.45 -7.93 12.69
C GLY A 373 -3.18 -6.57 12.05
N TRP A 374 -4.21 -5.87 11.59
CA TRP A 374 -4.11 -4.55 10.98
C TRP A 374 -4.45 -3.39 11.92
N VAL A 375 -5.46 -3.53 12.77
CA VAL A 375 -5.99 -2.46 13.62
C VAL A 375 -5.04 -2.02 14.74
N ASN A 376 -4.02 -2.80 15.06
CA ASN A 376 -2.98 -2.45 16.04
C ASN A 376 -1.82 -1.62 15.44
N ARG A 377 -2.02 -0.99 14.30
CA ARG A 377 -1.03 -0.18 13.57
C ARG A 377 -1.48 1.25 13.34
N GLY A 378 -2.67 1.62 13.82
CA GLY A 378 -3.19 2.97 13.78
C GLY A 378 -2.30 3.96 14.52
N LEU A 379 -2.64 5.24 14.43
CA LEU A 379 -1.92 6.33 15.09
C LEU A 379 -2.69 6.88 16.29
N TRP A 380 -3.76 6.20 16.71
CA TRP A 380 -4.47 6.40 17.96
C TRP A 380 -4.55 5.08 18.72
N ASP A 381 -4.37 5.16 20.02
CA ASP A 381 -4.41 4.00 20.89
C ASP A 381 -5.82 3.41 20.99
N ASN A 382 -5.94 2.09 20.86
CA ASN A 382 -7.20 1.37 20.78
C ASN A 382 -8.04 1.40 22.09
N GLU A 383 -7.43 1.74 23.22
CA GLU A 383 -8.11 1.76 24.52
C GLU A 383 -8.41 3.18 24.99
N SER A 384 -7.41 4.05 24.94
CA SER A 384 -7.51 5.44 25.39
C SER A 384 -7.98 6.40 24.29
N HIS A 385 -7.95 6.00 23.04
CA HIS A 385 -8.22 6.81 21.83
C HIS A 385 -7.34 8.05 21.70
N ARG A 386 -6.17 8.05 22.38
CA ARG A 386 -5.20 9.14 22.35
C ARG A 386 -4.22 8.95 21.19
N ALA A 387 -3.83 10.06 20.60
CA ALA A 387 -2.82 10.10 19.56
C ALA A 387 -1.49 9.51 20.07
N LEU A 388 -0.90 8.64 19.24
CA LEU A 388 0.36 7.98 19.51
C LEU A 388 1.55 8.83 19.07
N PRO A 389 2.74 8.65 19.65
CA PRO A 389 3.93 9.45 19.32
C PRO A 389 4.31 9.43 17.84
N ALA A 390 4.05 8.32 17.13
CA ALA A 390 4.35 8.21 15.70
C ALA A 390 3.60 9.25 14.85
N LEU A 391 2.37 9.64 15.21
CA LEU A 391 1.60 10.66 14.51
C LEU A 391 2.40 11.96 14.36
N TYR A 392 3.09 12.37 15.40
CA TYR A 392 3.85 13.62 15.46
C TYR A 392 5.24 13.51 14.84
N VAL A 393 5.85 12.32 14.91
CA VAL A 393 7.17 12.06 14.30
C VAL A 393 7.09 12.11 12.77
N LEU A 394 5.99 11.66 12.19
CA LEU A 394 5.84 11.57 10.74
C LEU A 394 6.06 12.91 10.01
N LYS A 395 5.74 14.05 10.64
CA LYS A 395 5.99 15.38 10.04
C LYS A 395 7.47 15.67 9.73
N GLU A 396 8.39 14.94 10.35
CA GLU A 396 9.81 15.06 10.02
C GLU A 396 10.13 14.65 8.57
N PHE A 397 9.17 14.03 7.85
CA PHE A 397 9.36 13.64 6.45
C PHE A 397 9.33 14.85 5.50
N ILE A 398 8.53 15.86 5.78
CA ILE A 398 8.37 17.09 4.99
C ILE A 398 9.02 18.29 5.64
#